data_c656e2fad1d8bb8d0c81b9188d32afa9
#
_entry.id   c656e2fad1d8bb8d0c81b9188d32afa9
#
_cell.length_a   1.000
_cell.length_b   1.000
_cell.length_c   1.000
_cell.angle_alpha   90.00
_cell.angle_beta   90.00
_cell.angle_gamma   90.00
#
_symmetry.space_group_name_H-M   'P 1'
#
loop_
_entity.id
_entity.type
_entity.pdbx_description
1 polymer ?
#
loop_
_entity_poly.entity_id
_entity_poly.type
_entity_poly.pdbx_seq_one_letter_code
_entity_poly.pdbx_strand_id
1 'polypeptide(L)'
;MAEITAAMVKELRERTGLGMMECKKALTAAGGDIEKAIDDMRAAGAIKAAKKAGNIAAEGSIAVKIAADNKAAVIIEVNSQTDFLALQDDFKGFVAESLEKAFNEKLTDAAPLVEAREEARLALVAKTGENVNIRRLTRVEGDVVGAYLHGHRIGVVVNLKGGNPELAKDIAMH
;
A
#
# COMPACT_ATOMS: atom_id res chain seq x y z
N MET A 1 -24.95 -25.30 17.58
CA MET A 1 -24.28 -24.38 16.63
C MET A 1 -24.47 -22.99 17.18
N ALA A 2 -23.39 -22.20 17.30
CA ALA A 2 -23.53 -20.81 17.74
C ALA A 2 -24.35 -20.01 16.71
N GLU A 3 -25.29 -19.22 17.18
CA GLU A 3 -26.11 -18.37 16.33
C GLU A 3 -25.26 -17.19 15.84
N ILE A 4 -25.12 -17.08 14.51
CA ILE A 4 -24.36 -15.98 13.89
C ILE A 4 -25.26 -14.75 13.82
N THR A 5 -25.00 -13.77 14.69
CA THR A 5 -25.79 -12.54 14.74
C THR A 5 -25.32 -11.51 13.71
N ALA A 6 -26.21 -10.59 13.31
CA ALA A 6 -25.88 -9.47 12.44
C ALA A 6 -24.79 -8.57 13.04
N ALA A 7 -24.76 -8.44 14.37
CA ALA A 7 -23.72 -7.67 15.08
C ALA A 7 -22.34 -8.27 14.91
N MET A 8 -22.19 -9.59 15.01
CA MET A 8 -20.92 -10.30 14.79
C MET A 8 -20.42 -10.13 13.34
N VAL A 9 -21.32 -10.21 12.38
CA VAL A 9 -20.96 -10.00 10.95
C VAL A 9 -20.51 -8.56 10.73
N LYS A 10 -21.18 -7.58 11.35
CA LYS A 10 -20.81 -6.17 11.27
C LYS A 10 -19.42 -5.93 11.89
N GLU A 11 -19.18 -6.45 13.09
CA GLU A 11 -17.89 -6.35 13.77
C GLU A 11 -16.75 -6.94 12.94
N LEU A 12 -16.94 -8.16 12.42
CA LEU A 12 -15.93 -8.80 11.58
C LEU A 12 -15.66 -8.00 10.30
N ARG A 13 -16.71 -7.43 9.69
CA ARG A 13 -16.57 -6.56 8.53
C ARG A 13 -15.80 -5.27 8.84
N GLU A 14 -16.07 -4.64 9.96
CA GLU A 14 -15.36 -3.43 10.40
C GLU A 14 -13.87 -3.71 10.64
N ARG A 15 -13.54 -4.88 11.18
CA ARG A 15 -12.15 -5.28 11.46
C ARG A 15 -11.38 -5.76 10.23
N THR A 16 -12.05 -6.35 9.24
CA THR A 16 -11.39 -6.96 8.06
C THR A 16 -11.55 -6.17 6.77
N GLY A 17 -12.55 -5.30 6.69
CA GLY A 17 -12.91 -4.58 5.48
C GLY A 17 -13.48 -5.44 4.35
N LEU A 18 -13.73 -6.74 4.60
CA LEU A 18 -14.21 -7.70 3.60
C LEU A 18 -15.73 -7.66 3.43
N GLY A 19 -16.23 -8.33 2.39
CA GLY A 19 -17.65 -8.34 2.07
C GLY A 19 -18.50 -9.03 3.14
N MET A 20 -19.74 -8.56 3.33
CA MET A 20 -20.67 -9.07 4.36
C MET A 20 -20.89 -10.58 4.24
N MET A 21 -21.01 -11.11 3.00
CA MET A 21 -21.24 -12.53 2.77
C MET A 21 -19.98 -13.38 3.08
N GLU A 22 -18.79 -12.84 2.84
CA GLU A 22 -17.54 -13.50 3.20
C GLU A 22 -17.38 -13.55 4.72
N CYS A 23 -17.66 -12.46 5.42
CA CYS A 23 -17.65 -12.41 6.88
C CYS A 23 -18.66 -13.39 7.49
N LYS A 24 -19.88 -13.47 6.95
CA LYS A 24 -20.89 -14.43 7.42
C LYS A 24 -20.43 -15.87 7.23
N LYS A 25 -19.86 -16.22 6.07
CA LYS A 25 -19.31 -17.56 5.79
C LYS A 25 -18.17 -17.91 6.74
N ALA A 26 -17.24 -16.97 6.95
CA ALA A 26 -16.11 -17.18 7.85
C ALA A 26 -16.57 -17.42 9.30
N LEU A 27 -17.50 -16.60 9.81
CA LEU A 27 -18.09 -16.80 11.13
C LEU A 27 -18.81 -18.13 11.27
N THR A 28 -19.55 -18.55 10.25
CA THR A 28 -20.23 -19.84 10.25
C THR A 28 -19.21 -20.98 10.32
N ALA A 29 -18.14 -20.93 9.53
CA ALA A 29 -17.07 -21.94 9.53
C ALA A 29 -16.28 -21.95 10.86
N ALA A 30 -16.10 -20.78 11.49
CA ALA A 30 -15.44 -20.63 12.78
C ALA A 30 -16.35 -20.93 13.99
N GLY A 31 -17.61 -21.31 13.76
CA GLY A 31 -18.56 -21.58 14.84
C GLY A 31 -18.95 -20.37 15.68
N GLY A 32 -18.85 -19.15 15.12
CA GLY A 32 -19.13 -17.88 15.79
C GLY A 32 -17.93 -17.25 16.49
N ASP A 33 -16.76 -17.87 16.42
CA ASP A 33 -15.51 -17.30 16.97
C ASP A 33 -14.94 -16.24 15.99
N ILE A 34 -14.97 -14.98 16.42
CA ILE A 34 -14.54 -13.84 15.60
C ILE A 34 -13.02 -13.88 15.36
N GLU A 35 -12.21 -14.19 16.38
CA GLU A 35 -10.74 -14.24 16.24
C GLU A 35 -10.33 -15.36 15.30
N LYS A 36 -10.90 -16.53 15.46
CA LYS A 36 -10.67 -17.65 14.54
C LYS A 36 -11.12 -17.32 13.12
N ALA A 37 -12.26 -16.65 12.95
CA ALA A 37 -12.71 -16.21 11.64
C ALA A 37 -11.71 -15.24 10.98
N ILE A 38 -11.12 -14.31 11.74
CA ILE A 38 -10.08 -13.40 11.25
C ILE A 38 -8.84 -14.18 10.80
N ASP A 39 -8.36 -15.11 11.61
CA ASP A 39 -7.18 -15.91 11.29
C ASP A 39 -7.40 -16.77 10.05
N ASP A 40 -8.56 -17.42 9.94
CA ASP A 40 -8.95 -18.21 8.77
C ASP A 40 -9.05 -17.33 7.50
N MET A 41 -9.59 -16.11 7.62
CA MET A 41 -9.67 -15.15 6.52
C MET A 41 -8.30 -14.62 6.11
N ARG A 42 -7.38 -14.38 7.06
CA ARG A 42 -5.99 -14.01 6.79
C ARG A 42 -5.25 -15.12 6.03
N ALA A 43 -5.38 -16.36 6.49
CA ALA A 43 -4.81 -17.52 5.81
C ALA A 43 -5.35 -17.69 4.39
N ALA A 44 -6.67 -17.55 4.20
CA ALA A 44 -7.29 -17.60 2.89
C ALA A 44 -6.83 -16.43 1.99
N GLY A 45 -6.62 -15.25 2.55
CA GLY A 45 -6.08 -14.08 1.87
C GLY A 45 -4.66 -14.32 1.37
N ALA A 46 -3.80 -14.92 2.19
CA ALA A 46 -2.44 -15.30 1.81
C ALA A 46 -2.44 -16.31 0.63
N ILE A 47 -3.33 -17.29 0.66
CA ILE A 47 -3.48 -18.26 -0.45
C ILE A 47 -3.96 -17.57 -1.73
N LYS A 48 -4.93 -16.63 -1.64
CA LYS A 48 -5.37 -15.84 -2.79
C LYS A 48 -4.23 -14.99 -3.35
N ALA A 49 -3.45 -14.33 -2.49
CA ALA A 49 -2.31 -13.52 -2.90
C ALA A 49 -1.24 -14.36 -3.60
N ALA A 50 -0.92 -15.55 -3.08
CA ALA A 50 0.03 -16.48 -3.71
C ALA A 50 -0.42 -16.87 -5.12
N LYS A 51 -1.72 -17.15 -5.31
CA LYS A 51 -2.28 -17.46 -6.63
C LYS A 51 -2.23 -16.27 -7.60
N LYS A 52 -2.23 -15.04 -7.09
CA LYS A 52 -2.17 -13.81 -7.90
C LYS A 52 -0.76 -13.30 -8.12
N ALA A 53 0.22 -13.77 -7.36
CA ALA A 53 1.62 -13.31 -7.41
C ALA A 53 2.26 -13.41 -8.81
N GLY A 54 1.81 -14.37 -9.62
CA GLY A 54 2.25 -14.51 -11.01
C GLY A 54 1.58 -13.55 -12.00
N ASN A 55 0.54 -12.82 -11.60
CA ASN A 55 -0.15 -11.89 -12.47
C ASN A 55 0.69 -10.63 -12.65
N ILE A 56 0.81 -10.16 -13.89
CA ILE A 56 1.55 -8.93 -14.20
C ILE A 56 0.82 -7.74 -13.57
N ALA A 57 1.52 -7.00 -12.74
CA ALA A 57 1.07 -5.75 -12.14
C ALA A 57 1.92 -4.61 -12.72
N ALA A 58 1.46 -4.05 -13.84
CA ALA A 58 2.18 -3.01 -14.61
C ALA A 58 1.59 -1.61 -14.42
N GLU A 59 0.40 -1.52 -13.85
CA GLU A 59 -0.24 -0.27 -13.45
C GLU A 59 0.10 0.06 -11.99
N GLY A 60 -0.47 1.12 -11.44
CA GLY A 60 -0.27 1.49 -10.04
C GLY A 60 0.00 2.97 -9.85
N SER A 61 0.75 3.28 -8.80
CA SER A 61 1.05 4.67 -8.43
C SER A 61 2.48 4.88 -7.99
N ILE A 62 2.99 6.05 -8.33
CA ILE A 62 4.20 6.64 -7.76
C ILE A 62 3.78 7.61 -6.65
N ALA A 63 4.46 7.59 -5.54
CA ALA A 63 4.26 8.55 -4.46
C ALA A 63 5.60 9.07 -3.95
N VAL A 64 5.63 10.34 -3.57
CA VAL A 64 6.83 11.03 -3.08
C VAL A 64 6.51 11.80 -1.81
N LYS A 65 7.43 11.76 -0.86
CA LYS A 65 7.43 12.64 0.30
C LYS A 65 8.77 13.33 0.47
N ILE A 66 8.75 14.64 0.63
CA ILE A 66 9.93 15.48 0.87
C ILE A 66 9.95 15.91 2.33
N ALA A 67 11.13 15.92 2.93
CA ALA A 67 11.34 16.47 4.26
C ALA A 67 11.07 18.00 4.28
N ALA A 68 10.61 18.52 5.41
CA ALA A 68 10.28 19.93 5.56
C ALA A 68 11.47 20.88 5.32
N ASP A 69 12.70 20.41 5.54
CA ASP A 69 13.95 21.15 5.30
C ASP A 69 14.48 20.99 3.87
N ASN A 70 13.78 20.27 2.98
CA ASN A 70 14.19 19.95 1.61
C ASN A 70 15.57 19.27 1.49
N LYS A 71 15.95 18.49 2.51
CA LYS A 71 17.24 17.75 2.50
C LYS A 71 17.11 16.26 2.29
N ALA A 72 15.89 15.75 2.25
CA ALA A 72 15.61 14.35 1.99
C ALA A 72 14.27 14.18 1.28
N ALA A 73 14.16 13.15 0.46
CA ALA A 73 12.91 12.69 -0.10
C ALA A 73 12.89 11.17 -0.21
N VAL A 74 11.69 10.61 -0.16
CA VAL A 74 11.44 9.20 -0.46
C VAL A 74 10.46 9.14 -1.62
N ILE A 75 10.78 8.33 -2.61
CA ILE A 75 9.90 7.99 -3.73
C ILE A 75 9.64 6.49 -3.70
N ILE A 76 8.38 6.08 -3.82
CA ILE A 76 7.98 4.69 -3.90
C ILE A 76 7.16 4.42 -5.15
N GLU A 77 7.25 3.21 -5.67
CA GLU A 77 6.38 2.68 -6.71
C GLU A 77 5.62 1.48 -6.16
N VAL A 78 4.30 1.55 -6.22
CA VAL A 78 3.39 0.46 -5.86
C VAL A 78 2.58 0.09 -7.08
N ASN A 79 2.65 -1.17 -7.49
CA ASN A 79 1.97 -1.65 -8.68
C ASN A 79 0.68 -2.39 -8.37
N SER A 80 -0.26 -2.28 -9.30
CA SER A 80 -1.52 -3.02 -9.39
C SER A 80 -1.68 -3.63 -10.78
N GLN A 81 -2.64 -4.53 -10.95
CA GLN A 81 -2.91 -5.11 -12.27
C GLN A 81 -3.62 -4.13 -13.19
N THR A 82 -4.54 -3.33 -12.63
CA THR A 82 -5.35 -2.36 -13.39
C THR A 82 -5.13 -0.93 -12.89
N ASP A 83 -5.30 0.02 -13.79
CA ASP A 83 -5.37 1.43 -13.47
C ASP A 83 -6.61 1.77 -12.64
N PHE A 84 -7.67 0.96 -12.76
CA PHE A 84 -8.90 1.10 -11.99
C PHE A 84 -8.63 0.94 -10.49
N LEU A 85 -7.87 -0.07 -10.09
CA LEU A 85 -7.48 -0.25 -8.69
C LEU A 85 -6.59 0.89 -8.20
N ALA A 86 -5.68 1.38 -9.04
CA ALA A 86 -4.78 2.48 -8.68
C ALA A 86 -5.52 3.77 -8.27
N LEU A 87 -6.76 3.94 -8.70
CA LEU A 87 -7.60 5.10 -8.40
C LEU A 87 -8.49 4.90 -7.17
N GLN A 88 -8.60 3.69 -6.64
CA GLN A 88 -9.44 3.39 -5.47
C GLN A 88 -8.80 3.85 -4.16
N ASP A 89 -9.65 4.24 -3.21
CA ASP A 89 -9.20 4.78 -1.91
C ASP A 89 -8.42 3.74 -1.09
N ASP A 90 -8.79 2.47 -1.14
CA ASP A 90 -8.05 1.40 -0.46
C ASP A 90 -6.61 1.29 -0.94
N PHE A 91 -6.39 1.36 -2.26
CA PHE A 91 -5.05 1.33 -2.83
C PHE A 91 -4.28 2.61 -2.51
N LYS A 92 -4.91 3.78 -2.65
CA LYS A 92 -4.30 5.07 -2.29
C LYS A 92 -3.91 5.12 -0.80
N GLY A 93 -4.76 4.60 0.08
CA GLY A 93 -4.48 4.47 1.51
C GLY A 93 -3.25 3.59 1.76
N PHE A 94 -3.19 2.43 1.13
CA PHE A 94 -2.04 1.54 1.22
C PHE A 94 -0.73 2.21 0.75
N VAL A 95 -0.77 2.94 -0.36
CA VAL A 95 0.38 3.69 -0.90
C VAL A 95 0.81 4.78 0.07
N ALA A 96 -0.13 5.59 0.58
CA ALA A 96 0.14 6.68 1.50
C ALA A 96 0.78 6.18 2.82
N GLU A 97 0.20 5.15 3.44
CA GLU A 97 0.74 4.56 4.67
C GLU A 97 2.12 3.94 4.45
N SER A 98 2.35 3.32 3.30
CA SER A 98 3.64 2.74 2.94
C SER A 98 4.70 3.83 2.76
N LEU A 99 4.34 4.94 2.13
CA LEU A 99 5.22 6.10 1.97
C LEU A 99 5.57 6.74 3.32
N GLU A 100 4.58 6.94 4.19
CA GLU A 100 4.78 7.49 5.54
C GLU A 100 5.74 6.60 6.35
N LYS A 101 5.52 5.29 6.34
CA LYS A 101 6.39 4.34 7.01
C LYS A 101 7.82 4.40 6.48
N ALA A 102 7.99 4.36 5.16
CA ALA A 102 9.29 4.44 4.51
C ALA A 102 10.04 5.73 4.87
N PHE A 103 9.32 6.85 4.90
CA PHE A 103 9.89 8.14 5.23
C PHE A 103 10.31 8.23 6.70
N ASN A 104 9.43 7.86 7.63
CA ASN A 104 9.63 7.96 9.06
C ASN A 104 10.74 7.01 9.57
N GLU A 105 10.80 5.81 9.03
CA GLU A 105 11.83 4.81 9.36
C GLU A 105 13.12 4.99 8.55
N LYS A 106 13.20 6.03 7.72
CA LYS A 106 14.37 6.36 6.89
C LYS A 106 14.84 5.18 6.02
N LEU A 107 13.90 4.42 5.48
CA LEU A 107 14.21 3.28 4.64
C LEU A 107 14.88 3.73 3.33
N THR A 108 15.89 2.99 2.90
CA THR A 108 16.65 3.24 1.68
C THR A 108 16.40 2.20 0.60
N ASP A 109 15.71 1.12 0.96
CA ASP A 109 15.46 -0.05 0.13
C ASP A 109 14.00 -0.50 0.28
N ALA A 110 13.48 -1.14 -0.76
CA ALA A 110 12.11 -1.65 -0.76
C ALA A 110 11.91 -2.89 0.14
N ALA A 111 12.93 -3.73 0.30
CA ALA A 111 12.79 -5.02 0.99
C ALA A 111 12.26 -4.88 2.44
N PRO A 112 12.80 -4.00 3.30
CA PRO A 112 12.25 -3.81 4.64
C PRO A 112 10.80 -3.28 4.63
N LEU A 113 10.46 -2.44 3.64
CA LEU A 113 9.10 -1.93 3.50
C LEU A 113 8.13 -3.03 3.06
N VAL A 114 8.52 -3.87 2.13
CA VAL A 114 7.73 -5.02 1.68
C VAL A 114 7.41 -5.92 2.85
N GLU A 115 8.42 -6.30 3.66
CA GLU A 115 8.24 -7.13 4.84
C GLU A 115 7.28 -6.47 5.85
N ALA A 116 7.50 -5.21 6.18
CA ALA A 116 6.71 -4.48 7.16
C ALA A 116 5.26 -4.22 6.72
N ARG A 117 4.97 -4.25 5.42
CA ARG A 117 3.64 -4.00 4.84
C ARG A 117 2.96 -5.25 4.30
N GLU A 118 3.56 -6.43 4.48
CA GLU A 118 3.06 -7.67 3.88
C GLU A 118 1.64 -8.01 4.35
N GLU A 119 1.33 -7.89 5.64
CA GLU A 119 -0.02 -8.15 6.15
C GLU A 119 -1.07 -7.24 5.49
N ALA A 120 -0.78 -5.93 5.40
CA ALA A 120 -1.66 -4.97 4.76
C ALA A 120 -1.80 -5.23 3.26
N ARG A 121 -0.72 -5.63 2.58
CA ARG A 121 -0.73 -6.02 1.17
C ARG A 121 -1.62 -7.24 0.93
N LEU A 122 -1.46 -8.27 1.75
CA LEU A 122 -2.29 -9.49 1.67
C LEU A 122 -3.77 -9.19 1.87
N ALA A 123 -4.10 -8.31 2.83
CA ALA A 123 -5.47 -7.86 3.07
C ALA A 123 -6.04 -7.11 1.86
N LEU A 124 -5.25 -6.24 1.25
CA LEU A 124 -5.66 -5.51 0.04
C LEU A 124 -5.88 -6.45 -1.14
N VAL A 125 -4.97 -7.41 -1.38
CA VAL A 125 -5.11 -8.44 -2.43
C VAL A 125 -6.33 -9.32 -2.18
N ALA A 126 -6.59 -9.71 -0.93
CA ALA A 126 -7.79 -10.48 -0.58
C ALA A 126 -9.07 -9.73 -0.88
N LYS A 127 -9.10 -8.41 -0.61
CA LYS A 127 -10.25 -7.54 -0.82
C LYS A 127 -10.51 -7.25 -2.29
N THR A 128 -9.46 -6.97 -3.05
CA THR A 128 -9.55 -6.51 -4.44
C THR A 128 -9.48 -7.64 -5.47
N GLY A 129 -8.83 -8.74 -5.11
CA GLY A 129 -8.57 -9.86 -6.02
C GLY A 129 -7.46 -9.59 -7.04
N GLU A 130 -6.76 -8.46 -6.95
CA GLU A 130 -5.65 -8.12 -7.83
C GLU A 130 -4.29 -8.29 -7.14
N ASN A 131 -3.25 -8.61 -7.92
CA ASN A 131 -1.87 -8.57 -7.44
C ASN A 131 -1.46 -7.13 -7.16
N VAL A 132 -0.88 -6.90 -5.99
CA VAL A 132 -0.34 -5.60 -5.55
C VAL A 132 1.08 -5.80 -5.05
N ASN A 133 2.01 -4.98 -5.51
CA ASN A 133 3.42 -5.07 -5.14
C ASN A 133 4.01 -3.69 -4.84
N ILE A 134 4.77 -3.58 -3.75
CA ILE A 134 5.72 -2.49 -3.57
C ILE A 134 6.96 -2.86 -4.38
N ARG A 135 7.12 -2.23 -5.54
CA ARG A 135 8.15 -2.62 -6.50
C ARG A 135 9.51 -2.07 -6.17
N ARG A 136 9.56 -0.79 -5.82
CA ARG A 136 10.81 -0.09 -5.52
C ARG A 136 10.60 1.08 -4.58
N LEU A 137 11.68 1.40 -3.91
CA LEU A 137 11.81 2.55 -3.03
C LEU A 137 13.18 3.16 -3.27
N THR A 138 13.24 4.47 -3.32
CA THR A 138 14.51 5.21 -3.33
C THR A 138 14.43 6.37 -2.34
N ARG A 139 15.44 6.50 -1.50
CA ARG A 139 15.65 7.65 -0.63
C ARG A 139 16.79 8.49 -1.21
N VAL A 140 16.54 9.79 -1.33
CA VAL A 140 17.52 10.77 -1.79
C VAL A 140 17.77 11.74 -0.66
N GLU A 141 19.03 11.96 -0.30
CA GLU A 141 19.45 12.94 0.69
C GLU A 141 20.51 13.87 0.08
N GLY A 142 20.46 15.14 0.40
CA GLY A 142 21.40 16.11 -0.13
C GLY A 142 21.13 17.54 0.31
N ASP A 143 21.78 18.48 -0.37
CA ASP A 143 21.73 19.89 0.02
C ASP A 143 20.36 20.52 -0.27
N VAL A 144 19.82 20.27 -1.45
CA VAL A 144 18.51 20.77 -1.87
C VAL A 144 17.80 19.68 -2.68
N VAL A 145 16.80 19.06 -2.06
CA VAL A 145 15.99 18.02 -2.69
C VAL A 145 14.65 18.59 -3.10
N GLY A 146 14.28 18.37 -4.35
CA GLY A 146 13.00 18.70 -4.92
C GLY A 146 12.35 17.50 -5.60
N ALA A 147 11.05 17.56 -5.81
CA ALA A 147 10.33 16.51 -6.51
C ALA A 147 9.18 17.07 -7.34
N TYR A 148 8.81 16.29 -8.33
CA TYR A 148 7.63 16.52 -9.16
C TYR A 148 6.87 15.22 -9.38
N LEU A 149 5.55 15.30 -9.28
CA LEU A 149 4.63 14.22 -9.64
C LEU A 149 3.75 14.69 -10.80
N HIS A 150 3.72 13.93 -11.89
CA HIS A 150 2.74 14.11 -12.95
C HIS A 150 1.63 13.07 -12.81
N GLY A 151 0.53 13.50 -12.21
CA GLY A 151 -0.53 12.58 -11.79
C GLY A 151 -0.01 11.59 -10.74
N HIS A 152 -0.35 10.33 -10.94
CA HIS A 152 0.11 9.20 -10.08
C HIS A 152 1.09 8.26 -10.81
N ARG A 153 1.48 8.57 -12.06
CA ARG A 153 2.22 7.64 -12.94
C ARG A 153 3.68 8.02 -13.13
N ILE A 154 4.03 9.28 -13.00
CA ILE A 154 5.40 9.76 -13.19
C ILE A 154 5.82 10.53 -11.95
N GLY A 155 6.97 10.16 -11.39
CA GLY A 155 7.58 10.86 -10.27
C GLY A 155 9.06 11.06 -10.50
N VAL A 156 9.56 12.25 -10.18
CA VAL A 156 10.94 12.62 -10.27
C VAL A 156 11.41 13.22 -8.96
N VAL A 157 12.56 12.80 -8.48
CA VAL A 157 13.25 13.41 -7.35
C VAL A 157 14.61 13.89 -7.82
N VAL A 158 14.94 15.13 -7.47
CA VAL A 158 16.19 15.80 -7.84
C VAL A 158 16.93 16.23 -6.58
N ASN A 159 18.22 16.00 -6.53
CA ASN A 159 19.12 16.57 -5.55
C ASN A 159 20.08 17.55 -6.23
N LEU A 160 20.06 18.80 -5.80
CA LEU A 160 20.97 19.85 -6.28
C LEU A 160 22.05 20.09 -5.24
N LYS A 161 23.24 20.37 -5.74
CA LYS A 161 24.34 20.94 -4.96
C LYS A 161 24.28 22.46 -5.10
N GLY A 162 23.74 23.12 -4.09
CA GLY A 162 23.40 24.56 -4.14
C GLY A 162 22.05 24.81 -4.84
N GLY A 163 21.68 26.07 -4.92
CA GLY A 163 20.35 26.47 -5.42
C GLY A 163 19.29 26.56 -4.33
N ASN A 164 18.04 26.37 -4.71
CA ASN A 164 16.90 26.42 -3.79
C ASN A 164 15.85 25.36 -4.16
N PRO A 165 14.85 25.10 -3.28
CA PRO A 165 13.82 24.10 -3.52
C PRO A 165 12.96 24.35 -4.77
N GLU A 166 12.72 25.62 -5.12
CA GLU A 166 11.95 26.00 -6.32
C GLU A 166 12.69 25.56 -7.59
N LEU A 167 13.99 25.88 -7.68
CA LEU A 167 14.83 25.42 -8.79
C LEU A 167 14.87 23.89 -8.89
N ALA A 168 15.00 23.18 -7.77
CA ALA A 168 14.99 21.73 -7.76
C ALA A 168 13.66 21.16 -8.31
N LYS A 169 12.55 21.76 -7.96
CA LYS A 169 11.22 21.39 -8.48
C LYS A 169 11.11 21.69 -9.98
N ASP A 170 11.57 22.86 -10.43
CA ASP A 170 11.53 23.24 -11.84
C ASP A 170 12.35 22.26 -12.70
N ILE A 171 13.53 21.88 -12.22
CA ILE A 171 14.36 20.87 -12.89
C ILE A 171 13.66 19.50 -12.90
N ALA A 172 12.99 19.11 -11.80
CA ALA A 172 12.25 17.86 -11.74
C ALA A 172 11.07 17.81 -12.74
N MET A 173 10.51 18.96 -13.12
CA MET A 173 9.44 19.07 -14.11
C MET A 173 9.92 18.89 -15.55
N HIS A 174 11.19 19.15 -15.84
CA HIS A 174 11.82 19.01 -17.17
C HIS A 174 12.42 17.62 -17.39
#